data_01aac4399c0a88e0f207003b9b7a2010
#
_entry.id   01aac4399c0a88e0f207003b9b7a2010
#
_cell.length_a   1.000
_cell.length_b   1.000
_cell.length_c   1.000
_cell.angle_alpha   90.00
_cell.angle_beta   90.00
_cell.angle_gamma   90.00
#
_symmetry.space_group_name_H-M   'P 1'
#
loop_
_entity.id
_entity.type
_entity.pdbx_description
1 polymer ?
#
loop_
_entity_poly.entity_id
_entity_poly.type
_entity_poly.pdbx_seq_one_letter_code
_entity_poly.pdbx_strand_id
1 'polypeptide(L)'
;MVDPMLIRMRRATVISLVFLLATVAACTTTDEIIIDKKGVSMASYEADLAECRAYSSEVKSAEKTARGAASGAVIGGAIGAITGGSSRAVEGAGVGAVTGGARGASEGERDEIQVVKNCLRGRGYRVLN
;
A
#
# COMPACT_ATOMS: atom_id res chain seq x y z
N MET A 1 23.68 -12.92 33.04
CA MET A 1 23.01 -14.15 32.57
C MET A 1 21.60 -13.77 32.21
N VAL A 2 21.25 -13.75 30.93
CA VAL A 2 19.88 -13.43 30.49
C VAL A 2 19.05 -14.70 30.57
N ASP A 3 17.93 -14.65 31.27
CA ASP A 3 17.09 -15.80 31.55
C ASP A 3 16.48 -16.37 30.25
N PRO A 4 16.73 -17.64 29.89
CA PRO A 4 16.23 -18.23 28.64
C PRO A 4 14.70 -18.23 28.55
N MET A 5 14.03 -18.15 29.68
CA MET A 5 12.58 -18.06 29.78
C MET A 5 12.05 -16.70 29.30
N LEU A 6 12.74 -15.61 29.65
CA LEU A 6 12.43 -14.25 29.19
C LEU A 6 12.61 -14.08 27.67
N ILE A 7 13.63 -14.73 27.10
CA ILE A 7 13.86 -14.70 25.64
C ILE A 7 12.75 -15.47 24.91
N ARG A 8 12.30 -16.60 25.45
CA ARG A 8 11.18 -17.37 24.87
C ARG A 8 9.87 -16.62 24.92
N MET A 9 9.54 -15.97 26.04
CA MET A 9 8.34 -15.17 26.18
C MET A 9 8.35 -13.98 25.21
N ARG A 10 9.49 -13.28 25.09
CA ARG A 10 9.64 -12.14 24.18
C ARG A 10 9.48 -12.55 22.71
N ARG A 11 10.03 -13.70 22.31
CA ARG A 11 9.86 -14.25 20.95
C ARG A 11 8.41 -14.64 20.67
N ALA A 12 7.74 -15.28 21.61
CA ALA A 12 6.32 -15.64 21.48
C ALA A 12 5.42 -14.40 21.32
N THR A 13 5.68 -13.34 22.10
CA THR A 13 4.92 -12.08 22.03
C THR A 13 5.14 -11.37 20.69
N VAL A 14 6.39 -11.34 20.20
CA VAL A 14 6.71 -10.73 18.89
C VAL A 14 6.06 -11.51 17.75
N ILE A 15 6.10 -12.84 17.77
CA ILE A 15 5.47 -13.69 16.76
C ILE A 15 3.94 -13.49 16.77
N SER A 16 3.32 -13.44 17.96
CA SER A 16 1.89 -13.21 18.10
C SER A 16 1.48 -11.82 17.59
N LEU A 17 2.31 -10.80 17.85
CA LEU A 17 2.06 -9.43 17.38
C LEU A 17 2.19 -9.33 15.85
N VAL A 18 3.19 -10.00 15.26
CA VAL A 18 3.38 -10.06 13.80
C VAL A 18 2.22 -10.80 13.13
N PHE A 19 1.74 -11.87 13.74
CA PHE A 19 0.59 -12.62 13.22
C PHE A 19 -0.70 -11.81 13.29
N LEU A 20 -0.90 -11.04 14.35
CA LEU A 20 -2.05 -10.15 14.51
C LEU A 20 -2.01 -8.99 13.49
N LEU A 21 -0.83 -8.43 13.22
CA LEU A 21 -0.66 -7.39 12.20
C LEU A 21 -0.90 -7.93 10.78
N ALA A 22 -0.50 -9.19 10.50
CA ALA A 22 -0.72 -9.82 9.20
C ALA A 22 -2.21 -10.06 8.89
N THR A 23 -3.05 -10.31 9.93
CA THR A 23 -4.48 -10.52 9.73
C THR A 23 -5.26 -9.22 9.44
N VAL A 24 -4.75 -8.06 9.87
CA VAL A 24 -5.37 -6.76 9.60
C VAL A 24 -5.11 -6.29 8.16
N ALA A 25 -4.01 -6.73 7.55
CA ALA A 25 -3.67 -6.39 6.16
C ALA A 25 -4.57 -7.07 5.10
N ALA A 26 -5.45 -8.00 5.49
CA ALA A 26 -6.34 -8.73 4.60
C ALA A 26 -7.62 -7.95 4.20
N CYS A 27 -7.82 -6.71 4.67
CA CYS A 27 -8.85 -5.82 4.14
C CYS A 27 -8.37 -5.24 2.80
N THR A 28 -8.37 -6.06 1.76
CA THR A 28 -8.23 -5.57 0.39
C THR A 28 -9.51 -4.84 0.03
N THR A 29 -9.42 -3.53 -0.11
CA THR A 29 -10.44 -2.77 -0.81
C THR A 29 -10.49 -3.30 -2.24
N THR A 30 -11.54 -4.03 -2.57
CA THR A 30 -11.84 -4.46 -3.94
C THR A 30 -12.17 -3.19 -4.74
N ASP A 31 -11.15 -2.60 -5.34
CA ASP A 31 -11.33 -1.52 -6.30
C ASP A 31 -11.74 -2.15 -7.64
N GLU A 32 -12.90 -2.84 -7.60
CA GLU A 32 -13.47 -3.52 -8.75
C GLU A 32 -13.91 -2.48 -9.79
N ILE A 33 -13.37 -2.61 -11.01
CA ILE A 33 -13.75 -1.75 -12.13
C ILE A 33 -15.10 -2.19 -12.63
N ILE A 34 -16.11 -1.31 -12.47
CA ILE A 34 -17.48 -1.56 -12.87
C ILE A 34 -17.69 -0.95 -14.26
N ILE A 35 -18.10 -1.78 -15.22
CA ILE A 35 -18.44 -1.34 -16.57
C ILE A 35 -19.94 -1.55 -16.86
N ASP A 36 -20.49 -0.75 -17.77
CA ASP A 36 -21.79 -1.02 -18.36
C ASP A 36 -21.67 -2.20 -19.32
N LYS A 37 -22.25 -3.34 -18.94
CA LYS A 37 -22.17 -4.60 -19.70
C LYS A 37 -23.11 -4.66 -20.91
N LYS A 38 -23.96 -3.65 -21.11
CA LYS A 38 -24.95 -3.67 -22.18
C LYS A 38 -24.28 -3.59 -23.54
N GLY A 39 -24.41 -4.64 -24.35
CA GLY A 39 -23.82 -4.72 -25.70
C GLY A 39 -22.32 -5.04 -25.73
N VAL A 40 -21.72 -5.38 -24.59
CA VAL A 40 -20.29 -5.70 -24.48
C VAL A 40 -20.07 -7.21 -24.58
N SER A 41 -19.13 -7.63 -25.44
CA SER A 41 -18.62 -9.00 -25.45
C SER A 41 -17.70 -9.20 -24.23
N MET A 42 -18.08 -10.09 -23.30
CA MET A 42 -17.28 -10.34 -22.10
C MET A 42 -15.90 -10.93 -22.43
N ALA A 43 -15.78 -11.75 -23.48
CA ALA A 43 -14.48 -12.30 -23.89
C ALA A 43 -13.52 -11.18 -24.37
N SER A 44 -14.02 -10.23 -25.15
CA SER A 44 -13.22 -9.06 -25.57
C SER A 44 -12.88 -8.18 -24.39
N TYR A 45 -13.82 -7.97 -23.46
CA TYR A 45 -13.57 -7.18 -22.25
C TYR A 45 -12.45 -7.78 -21.37
N GLU A 46 -12.46 -9.10 -21.17
CA GLU A 46 -11.42 -9.77 -20.35
C GLU A 46 -10.05 -9.65 -20.99
N ALA A 47 -9.93 -9.78 -22.32
CA ALA A 47 -8.70 -9.58 -23.04
C ALA A 47 -8.20 -8.12 -22.94
N ASP A 48 -9.08 -7.16 -23.16
CA ASP A 48 -8.80 -5.74 -23.06
C ASP A 48 -8.42 -5.34 -21.61
N LEU A 49 -9.09 -5.88 -20.61
CA LEU A 49 -8.79 -5.66 -19.20
C LEU A 49 -7.39 -6.19 -18.85
N ALA A 50 -7.03 -7.38 -19.34
CA ALA A 50 -5.70 -7.95 -19.10
C ALA A 50 -4.60 -7.08 -19.72
N GLU A 51 -4.81 -6.56 -20.93
CA GLU A 51 -3.85 -5.66 -21.57
C GLU A 51 -3.78 -4.29 -20.86
N CYS A 52 -4.91 -3.72 -20.45
CA CYS A 52 -4.93 -2.47 -19.66
C CYS A 52 -4.23 -2.62 -18.31
N ARG A 53 -4.33 -3.79 -17.67
CA ARG A 53 -3.57 -4.11 -16.46
C ARG A 53 -2.07 -4.23 -16.71
N ALA A 54 -1.65 -4.72 -17.88
CA ALA A 54 -0.24 -4.73 -18.23
C ALA A 54 0.33 -3.31 -18.31
N TYR A 55 -0.41 -2.34 -18.85
CA TYR A 55 0.00 -0.94 -18.83
C TYR A 55 0.05 -0.35 -17.42
N SER A 56 -0.85 -0.73 -16.52
CA SER A 56 -0.84 -0.23 -15.15
C SER A 56 0.39 -0.68 -14.37
N SER A 57 0.99 -1.82 -14.73
CA SER A 57 2.22 -2.30 -14.10
C SER A 57 3.43 -1.38 -14.32
N GLU A 58 3.38 -0.47 -15.30
CA GLU A 58 4.39 0.56 -15.52
C GLU A 58 4.32 1.70 -14.47
N VAL A 59 3.23 1.78 -13.70
CA VAL A 59 3.11 2.74 -12.60
C VAL A 59 4.12 2.37 -11.50
N LYS A 60 4.96 3.33 -11.14
CA LYS A 60 6.04 3.12 -10.15
C LYS A 60 5.54 3.15 -8.70
N SER A 61 4.63 2.25 -8.35
CA SER A 61 4.01 2.19 -7.03
C SER A 61 5.03 1.92 -5.90
N ALA A 62 6.05 1.08 -6.17
CA ALA A 62 7.13 0.84 -5.23
C ALA A 62 7.95 2.11 -4.95
N GLU A 63 8.18 2.94 -5.97
CA GLU A 63 8.89 4.23 -5.81
C GLU A 63 8.06 5.22 -4.99
N LYS A 64 6.74 5.28 -5.18
CA LYS A 64 5.84 6.12 -4.37
C LYS A 64 5.81 5.68 -2.92
N THR A 65 5.76 4.38 -2.67
CA THR A 65 5.85 3.81 -1.33
C THR A 65 7.16 4.18 -0.64
N ALA A 66 8.29 4.03 -1.34
CA ALA A 66 9.61 4.38 -0.82
C ALA A 66 9.75 5.88 -0.53
N ARG A 67 9.26 6.74 -1.42
CA ARG A 67 9.24 8.20 -1.21
C ARG A 67 8.37 8.59 -0.03
N GLY A 68 7.17 7.99 0.08
CA GLY A 68 6.28 8.22 1.22
C GLY A 68 6.93 7.82 2.53
N ALA A 69 7.57 6.64 2.58
CA ALA A 69 8.29 6.17 3.76
C ALA A 69 9.45 7.09 4.12
N ALA A 70 10.26 7.50 3.14
CA ALA A 70 11.41 8.39 3.38
C ALA A 70 10.97 9.76 3.89
N SER A 71 9.98 10.39 3.25
CA SER A 71 9.45 11.70 3.69
C SER A 71 8.81 11.63 5.07
N GLY A 72 8.03 10.59 5.32
CA GLY A 72 7.43 10.34 6.62
C GLY A 72 8.47 10.14 7.73
N ALA A 73 9.53 9.39 7.46
CA ALA A 73 10.65 9.19 8.41
C ALA A 73 11.35 10.51 8.76
N VAL A 74 11.63 11.35 7.76
CA VAL A 74 12.27 12.66 7.98
C VAL A 74 11.38 13.57 8.83
N ILE A 75 10.11 13.70 8.49
CA ILE A 75 9.17 14.56 9.21
C ILE A 75 8.95 14.03 10.63
N GLY A 76 8.66 12.74 10.79
CA GLY A 76 8.44 12.12 12.07
C GLY A 76 9.68 12.16 12.97
N GLY A 77 10.86 11.94 12.40
CA GLY A 77 12.14 12.07 13.10
C GLY A 77 12.42 13.49 13.57
N ALA A 78 12.16 14.49 12.74
CA ALA A 78 12.33 15.91 13.10
C ALA A 78 11.40 16.32 14.25
N ILE A 79 10.11 15.94 14.18
CA ILE A 79 9.14 16.20 15.25
C ILE A 79 9.56 15.49 16.54
N GLY A 80 9.97 14.22 16.47
CA GLY A 80 10.45 13.44 17.59
C GLY A 80 11.66 14.07 18.27
N ALA A 81 12.63 14.56 17.47
CA ALA A 81 13.82 15.24 17.97
C ALA A 81 13.49 16.52 18.76
N ILE A 82 12.56 17.33 18.26
CA ILE A 82 12.13 18.58 18.92
C ILE A 82 11.40 18.29 20.23
N THR A 83 10.58 17.23 20.28
CA THR A 83 9.71 16.95 21.44
C THR A 83 10.37 16.11 22.52
N GLY A 84 11.44 15.36 22.22
CA GLY A 84 11.99 14.46 23.23
C GLY A 84 13.40 13.95 22.95
N GLY A 85 14.16 14.62 22.09
CA GLY A 85 15.55 14.29 21.82
C GLY A 85 15.73 13.05 20.93
N SER A 86 16.95 12.49 20.96
CA SER A 86 17.37 11.44 20.01
C SER A 86 16.51 10.15 20.07
N SER A 87 16.08 9.73 21.26
CA SER A 87 15.27 8.52 21.41
C SER A 87 13.91 8.67 20.72
N ARG A 88 13.24 9.80 20.91
CA ARG A 88 11.97 10.08 20.26
C ARG A 88 12.10 10.38 18.78
N ALA A 89 13.27 10.87 18.34
CA ALA A 89 13.54 11.04 16.92
C ALA A 89 13.49 9.69 16.18
N VAL A 90 14.09 8.63 16.75
CA VAL A 90 14.09 7.28 16.16
C VAL A 90 12.67 6.69 16.14
N GLU A 91 11.92 6.82 17.23
CA GLU A 91 10.53 6.36 17.30
C GLU A 91 9.65 7.11 16.29
N GLY A 92 9.76 8.43 16.23
CA GLY A 92 9.02 9.28 15.29
C GLY A 92 9.35 8.97 13.84
N ALA A 93 10.62 8.73 13.52
CA ALA A 93 11.06 8.32 12.20
C ALA A 93 10.44 6.97 11.79
N GLY A 94 10.42 6.00 12.71
CA GLY A 94 9.81 4.69 12.47
C GLY A 94 8.31 4.78 12.19
N VAL A 95 7.55 5.48 13.04
CA VAL A 95 6.11 5.69 12.85
C VAL A 95 5.84 6.46 11.56
N GLY A 96 6.62 7.51 11.30
CA GLY A 96 6.51 8.32 10.09
C GLY A 96 6.79 7.51 8.81
N ALA A 97 7.82 6.64 8.83
CA ALA A 97 8.13 5.77 7.69
C ALA A 97 6.96 4.81 7.38
N VAL A 98 6.39 4.17 8.39
CA VAL A 98 5.27 3.23 8.21
C VAL A 98 4.04 3.97 7.68
N THR A 99 3.68 5.10 8.27
CA THR A 99 2.51 5.89 7.86
C THR A 99 2.68 6.49 6.47
N GLY A 100 3.85 7.04 6.18
CA GLY A 100 4.17 7.60 4.87
C GLY A 100 4.25 6.53 3.78
N GLY A 101 4.84 5.38 4.09
CA GLY A 101 4.88 4.23 3.19
C GLY A 101 3.48 3.70 2.84
N ALA A 102 2.60 3.58 3.83
CA ALA A 102 1.21 3.15 3.62
C ALA A 102 0.44 4.14 2.72
N ARG A 103 0.63 5.44 2.90
CA ARG A 103 0.05 6.46 2.00
C ARG A 103 0.59 6.34 0.58
N GLY A 104 1.92 6.25 0.42
CA GLY A 104 2.54 6.10 -0.89
C GLY A 104 2.06 4.84 -1.63
N ALA A 105 1.87 3.72 -0.91
CA ALA A 105 1.31 2.50 -1.45
C ALA A 105 -0.14 2.70 -1.94
N SER A 106 -1.00 3.31 -1.13
CA SER A 106 -2.40 3.57 -1.51
C SER A 106 -2.54 4.55 -2.68
N GLU A 107 -1.66 5.54 -2.79
CA GLU A 107 -1.61 6.45 -3.93
C GLU A 107 -1.14 5.71 -5.19
N GLY A 108 -0.14 4.84 -5.07
CA GLY A 108 0.32 3.98 -6.16
C GLY A 108 -0.79 3.10 -6.71
N GLU A 109 -1.51 2.41 -5.84
CA GLU A 109 -2.64 1.54 -6.21
C GLU A 109 -3.76 2.31 -6.91
N ARG A 110 -4.11 3.50 -6.41
CA ARG A 110 -5.11 4.37 -7.06
C ARG A 110 -4.69 4.78 -8.46
N ASP A 111 -3.42 5.10 -8.66
CA ASP A 111 -2.92 5.49 -9.98
C ASP A 111 -2.92 4.30 -10.95
N GLU A 112 -2.56 3.10 -10.48
CA GLU A 112 -2.67 1.87 -11.28
C GLU A 112 -4.10 1.66 -11.77
N ILE A 113 -5.07 1.77 -10.87
CA ILE A 113 -6.49 1.64 -11.18
C ILE A 113 -6.95 2.72 -12.16
N GLN A 114 -6.49 3.96 -11.99
CA GLN A 114 -6.82 5.05 -12.91
C GLN A 114 -6.26 4.80 -14.32
N VAL A 115 -5.07 4.24 -14.45
CA VAL A 115 -4.50 3.84 -15.74
C VAL A 115 -5.39 2.80 -16.42
N VAL A 116 -5.82 1.77 -15.69
CA VAL A 116 -6.74 0.74 -16.23
C VAL A 116 -8.05 1.35 -16.65
N LYS A 117 -8.67 2.19 -15.81
CA LYS A 117 -9.95 2.87 -16.12
C LYS A 117 -9.84 3.74 -17.37
N ASN A 118 -8.77 4.50 -17.49
CA ASN A 118 -8.54 5.37 -18.66
C ASN A 118 -8.28 4.56 -19.94
N CYS A 119 -7.53 3.48 -19.83
CA CYS A 119 -7.30 2.55 -20.93
C CYS A 119 -8.61 1.94 -21.43
N LEU A 120 -9.46 1.43 -20.54
CA LEU A 120 -10.77 0.87 -20.89
C LEU A 120 -11.71 1.92 -21.51
N ARG A 121 -11.71 3.15 -20.99
CA ARG A 121 -12.47 4.24 -21.60
C ARG A 121 -11.99 4.56 -23.01
N GLY A 122 -10.68 4.55 -23.23
CA GLY A 122 -10.07 4.74 -24.55
C GLY A 122 -10.45 3.65 -25.55
N ARG A 123 -10.78 2.44 -25.09
CA ARG A 123 -11.29 1.33 -25.90
C ARG A 123 -12.81 1.34 -26.09
N GLY A 124 -13.49 2.35 -25.57
CA GLY A 124 -14.93 2.54 -25.74
C GLY A 124 -15.78 1.91 -24.63
N TYR A 125 -15.19 1.35 -23.57
CA TYR A 125 -15.95 0.84 -22.45
C TYR A 125 -16.48 1.97 -21.57
N ARG A 126 -17.74 1.87 -21.16
CA ARG A 126 -18.36 2.80 -20.23
C ARG A 126 -18.05 2.38 -18.80
N VAL A 127 -16.99 2.95 -18.22
CA VAL A 127 -16.59 2.72 -16.83
C VAL A 127 -17.45 3.59 -15.92
N LEU A 128 -18.08 2.98 -14.91
CA LEU A 128 -19.10 3.59 -14.06
C LEU A 128 -18.58 4.15 -12.74
N ASN A 129 -17.36 3.72 -12.29
CA ASN A 129 -16.74 4.15 -11.03
C ASN A 129 -15.40 4.88 -11.23
#